data_c4bd5fad507f3bc7b938bb8b22e36c4c
#
_entry.id   c4bd5fad507f3bc7b938bb8b22e36c4c
#
_cell.length_a   1.000
_cell.length_b   1.000
_cell.length_c   1.000
_cell.angle_alpha   90.00
_cell.angle_beta   90.00
_cell.angle_gamma   90.00
#
_symmetry.space_group_name_H-M   'P 1'
#
loop_
_entity.id
_entity.type
_entity.pdbx_description
1 polymer ?
#
loop_
_entity_poly.entity_id
_entity_poly.type
_entity_poly.pdbx_seq_one_letter_code
_entity_poly.pdbx_strand_id
1 'polypeptide(L)'
;SFPVDIAAYYPGVPTASALLYRVKVARTLTFAADFAGSQFTATVNATASTVFTIKQNGSSIGTCTIAAGTVTPTFATTSGTSKTLVAGDVLSIEAPASPDATLADPAITLVATR
;
A
#
# COMPACT_ATOMS: atom_id res chain seq x y z
N SER A 1 -8.80 -11.90 17.82
CA SER A 1 -8.64 -10.94 16.74
C SER A 1 -9.04 -11.55 15.40
N PHE A 2 -9.55 -10.74 14.50
CA PHE A 2 -10.05 -11.19 13.22
C PHE A 2 -9.21 -10.57 12.11
N PRO A 3 -8.77 -11.36 11.11
CA PRO A 3 -8.08 -10.81 9.95
C PRO A 3 -9.02 -9.98 9.08
N VAL A 4 -8.48 -8.93 8.49
CA VAL A 4 -9.21 -8.03 7.58
C VAL A 4 -8.31 -7.76 6.39
N ASP A 5 -8.83 -7.97 5.18
CA ASP A 5 -8.13 -7.60 3.96
C ASP A 5 -8.56 -6.21 3.52
N ILE A 6 -7.56 -5.37 3.23
CA ILE A 6 -7.79 -4.01 2.73
C ILE A 6 -7.27 -3.97 1.30
N ALA A 7 -8.18 -3.90 0.35
CA ALA A 7 -7.87 -3.99 -1.07
C ALA A 7 -7.86 -2.62 -1.73
N ALA A 8 -6.74 -2.31 -2.39
CA ALA A 8 -6.54 -1.08 -3.16
C ALA A 8 -6.29 -1.44 -4.61
N TYR A 9 -6.79 -0.61 -5.54
CA TYR A 9 -6.64 -0.85 -6.96
C TYR A 9 -6.65 0.46 -7.73
N TYR A 10 -5.87 0.52 -8.81
CA TYR A 10 -5.89 1.63 -9.74
C TYR A 10 -5.90 1.10 -11.17
N PRO A 11 -6.92 1.43 -11.99
CA PRO A 11 -6.97 0.96 -13.37
C PRO A 11 -5.94 1.70 -14.23
N GLY A 12 -5.15 0.96 -15.00
CA GLY A 12 -4.12 1.52 -15.88
C GLY A 12 -2.85 1.92 -15.13
N VAL A 13 -2.04 2.75 -15.76
CA VAL A 13 -0.81 3.28 -15.15
C VAL A 13 -1.17 4.44 -14.25
N PRO A 14 -0.78 4.40 -12.96
CA PRO A 14 -1.08 5.51 -12.04
C PRO A 14 -0.45 6.81 -12.51
N THR A 15 -1.18 7.91 -12.32
CA THR A 15 -0.66 9.26 -12.51
C THR A 15 0.15 9.67 -11.26
N ALA A 16 0.85 10.81 -11.35
CA ALA A 16 1.67 11.33 -10.25
C ALA A 16 0.83 11.45 -8.97
N SER A 17 1.31 10.85 -7.88
CA SER A 17 0.66 10.86 -6.57
C SER A 17 -0.79 10.38 -6.58
N ALA A 18 -1.15 9.52 -7.54
CA ALA A 18 -2.52 9.00 -7.65
C ALA A 18 -2.91 8.27 -6.37
N LEU A 19 -4.16 8.47 -5.97
CA LEU A 19 -4.72 7.82 -4.79
C LEU A 19 -5.29 6.46 -5.18
N LEU A 20 -4.72 5.38 -4.65
CA LEU A 20 -5.22 4.03 -4.88
C LEU A 20 -6.32 3.64 -3.89
N TYR A 21 -6.25 4.20 -2.68
CA TYR A 21 -7.17 3.84 -1.61
C TYR A 21 -7.22 4.94 -0.57
N ARG A 22 -8.42 5.19 -0.05
CA ARG A 22 -8.61 6.10 1.07
C ARG A 22 -9.86 5.71 1.84
N VAL A 23 -9.70 5.51 3.14
CA VAL A 23 -10.81 5.16 4.02
C VAL A 23 -10.60 5.80 5.39
N LYS A 24 -11.71 6.19 6.01
CA LYS A 24 -11.73 6.54 7.43
C LYS A 24 -12.13 5.28 8.18
N VAL A 25 -11.21 4.74 8.98
CA VAL A 25 -11.44 3.46 9.63
C VAL A 25 -12.48 3.60 10.74
N ALA A 26 -13.38 2.62 10.83
CA ALA A 26 -14.48 2.65 11.77
C ALA A 26 -14.16 1.95 13.11
N ARG A 27 -13.03 1.25 13.16
CA ARG A 27 -12.61 0.49 14.34
C ARG A 27 -11.09 0.37 14.35
N THR A 28 -10.51 -0.04 15.48
CA THR A 28 -9.06 -0.24 15.57
C THR A 28 -8.61 -1.32 14.62
N LEU A 29 -7.57 -1.02 13.82
CA LEU A 29 -6.91 -1.95 12.92
C LEU A 29 -5.42 -2.00 13.28
N THR A 30 -4.84 -3.20 13.28
CA THR A 30 -3.41 -3.38 13.52
C THR A 30 -2.78 -4.07 12.32
N PHE A 31 -1.72 -3.46 11.78
CA PHE A 31 -0.88 -4.06 10.76
C PHE A 31 0.34 -4.66 11.44
N ALA A 32 0.68 -5.91 11.07
CA ALA A 32 1.91 -6.54 11.55
C ALA A 32 3.14 -5.77 11.04
N ALA A 33 4.27 -5.98 11.71
CA ALA A 33 5.54 -5.41 11.26
C ALA A 33 5.76 -5.76 9.78
N ASP A 34 6.17 -4.75 9.00
CA ASP A 34 6.41 -4.86 7.57
C ASP A 34 5.22 -5.39 6.76
N PHE A 35 4.00 -5.14 7.25
CA PHE A 35 2.75 -5.58 6.61
C PHE A 35 2.76 -7.08 6.28
N ALA A 36 3.31 -7.91 7.15
CA ALA A 36 3.46 -9.35 6.91
C ALA A 36 2.15 -9.98 6.40
N GLY A 37 2.25 -10.76 5.33
CA GLY A 37 1.10 -11.44 4.70
C GLY A 37 0.43 -10.64 3.60
N SER A 38 0.75 -9.35 3.43
CA SER A 38 0.18 -8.52 2.38
C SER A 38 0.66 -8.94 0.98
N GLN A 39 -0.15 -8.65 -0.05
CA GLN A 39 0.08 -9.10 -1.41
C GLN A 39 0.01 -7.94 -2.39
N PHE A 40 0.64 -8.13 -3.56
CA PHE A 40 0.59 -7.19 -4.67
C PHE A 40 0.52 -7.92 -5.99
N THR A 41 -0.17 -7.35 -6.96
CA THR A 41 -0.10 -7.78 -8.36
C THR A 41 -0.27 -6.57 -9.29
N ALA A 42 0.15 -6.73 -10.53
CA ALA A 42 -0.07 -5.77 -11.61
C ALA A 42 -0.09 -6.54 -12.93
N THR A 43 -0.66 -5.94 -13.98
CA THR A 43 -0.75 -6.61 -15.29
C THR A 43 0.49 -6.42 -16.14
N VAL A 44 1.31 -5.40 -15.86
CA VAL A 44 2.56 -5.11 -16.58
C VAL A 44 3.67 -4.82 -15.57
N ASN A 45 4.85 -5.40 -15.80
CA ASN A 45 6.01 -5.19 -14.94
C ASN A 45 6.44 -3.72 -14.92
N ALA A 46 7.02 -3.30 -13.79
CA ALA A 46 7.66 -2.00 -13.69
C ALA A 46 8.98 -2.01 -14.48
N THR A 47 9.31 -0.91 -15.15
CA THR A 47 10.63 -0.74 -15.78
C THR A 47 11.65 -0.12 -14.83
N ALA A 48 11.17 0.60 -13.82
CA ALA A 48 11.99 1.18 -12.77
C ALA A 48 11.35 0.89 -11.41
N SER A 49 12.15 0.95 -10.36
CA SER A 49 11.64 0.77 -9.00
C SER A 49 10.50 1.75 -8.72
N THR A 50 9.39 1.23 -8.21
CA THR A 50 8.18 2.01 -7.94
C THR A 50 7.79 1.82 -6.47
N VAL A 51 7.57 2.94 -5.76
CA VAL A 51 7.25 2.92 -4.33
C VAL A 51 5.85 3.50 -4.10
N PHE A 52 4.94 2.65 -3.64
CA PHE A 52 3.63 3.10 -3.15
C PHE A 52 3.75 3.40 -1.66
N THR A 53 3.17 4.52 -1.22
CA THR A 53 3.24 4.96 0.18
C THR A 53 1.93 4.70 0.89
N ILE A 54 2.01 4.08 2.06
CA ILE A 54 0.87 3.80 2.93
C ILE A 54 0.88 4.83 4.05
N LYS A 55 -0.23 5.54 4.22
CA LYS A 55 -0.31 6.70 5.12
C LYS A 55 -1.42 6.55 6.15
N GLN A 56 -1.14 7.08 7.34
CA GLN A 56 -2.10 7.26 8.42
C GLN A 56 -2.23 8.77 8.66
N ASN A 57 -3.42 9.32 8.45
CA ASN A 57 -3.69 10.76 8.62
C ASN A 57 -2.67 11.64 7.84
N GLY A 58 -2.29 11.19 6.63
CA GLY A 58 -1.37 11.92 5.77
C GLY A 58 0.12 11.70 6.04
N SER A 59 0.46 10.97 7.09
CA SER A 59 1.87 10.64 7.41
C SER A 59 2.19 9.21 7.01
N SER A 60 3.35 8.99 6.40
CA SER A 60 3.77 7.64 5.98
C SER A 60 3.92 6.72 7.18
N ILE A 61 3.29 5.55 7.12
CA ILE A 61 3.52 4.45 8.06
C ILE A 61 4.24 3.28 7.41
N GLY A 62 4.44 3.34 6.12
CA GLY A 62 5.17 2.29 5.41
C GLY A 62 5.07 2.42 3.90
N THR A 63 5.64 1.44 3.21
CA THR A 63 5.76 1.43 1.75
C THR A 63 5.55 0.03 1.19
N CYS A 64 5.16 0.00 -0.10
CA CYS A 64 5.18 -1.18 -0.94
C CYS A 64 6.07 -0.85 -2.13
N THR A 65 7.23 -1.48 -2.22
CA THR A 65 8.21 -1.22 -3.27
C THR A 65 8.20 -2.34 -4.29
N ILE A 66 8.06 -1.99 -5.56
CA ILE A 66 8.10 -2.93 -6.67
C ILE A 66 9.44 -2.77 -7.38
N ALA A 67 10.25 -3.83 -7.38
CA ALA A 67 11.55 -3.80 -8.02
C ALA A 67 11.43 -3.68 -9.54
N ALA A 68 12.41 -3.02 -10.17
CA ALA A 68 12.47 -2.90 -11.63
C ALA A 68 12.43 -4.26 -12.30
N GLY A 69 11.66 -4.37 -13.37
CA GLY A 69 11.52 -5.59 -14.16
C GLY A 69 10.60 -6.65 -13.55
N THR A 70 9.89 -6.34 -12.48
CA THR A 70 9.05 -7.30 -11.75
C THR A 70 7.69 -6.75 -11.41
N VAL A 71 6.84 -7.63 -10.85
CA VAL A 71 5.64 -7.27 -10.07
C VAL A 71 5.78 -7.77 -8.63
N THR A 72 7.00 -8.04 -8.17
CA THR A 72 7.26 -8.59 -6.84
C THR A 72 7.37 -7.46 -5.82
N PRO A 73 6.53 -7.48 -4.75
CA PRO A 73 6.53 -6.41 -3.76
C PRO A 73 7.54 -6.66 -2.64
N THR A 74 8.01 -5.56 -2.06
CA THR A 74 8.63 -5.56 -0.74
C THR A 74 7.84 -4.58 0.12
N PHE A 75 7.18 -5.10 1.15
CA PHE A 75 6.45 -4.28 2.12
C PHE A 75 7.36 -3.95 3.31
N ALA A 76 7.28 -2.73 3.78
CA ALA A 76 7.99 -2.30 4.97
C ALA A 76 7.17 -1.30 5.76
N THR A 77 7.15 -1.44 7.07
CA THR A 77 6.60 -0.41 7.97
C THR A 77 7.74 0.49 8.44
N THR A 78 7.42 1.74 8.79
CA THR A 78 8.42 2.65 9.35
C THR A 78 8.98 2.05 10.64
N SER A 79 10.31 2.08 10.78
CA SER A 79 11.03 1.48 11.92
C SER A 79 10.85 -0.03 12.06
N GLY A 80 10.28 -0.72 11.06
CA GLY A 80 10.07 -2.17 11.10
C GLY A 80 9.12 -2.65 12.21
N THR A 81 8.26 -1.79 12.72
CA THR A 81 7.34 -2.11 13.81
C THR A 81 5.90 -2.25 13.33
N SER A 82 5.05 -2.92 14.10
CA SER A 82 3.61 -2.96 13.83
C SER A 82 3.00 -1.56 13.90
N LYS A 83 1.90 -1.35 13.20
CA LYS A 83 1.19 -0.07 13.17
C LYS A 83 -0.26 -0.28 13.56
N THR A 84 -0.77 0.61 14.40
CA THR A 84 -2.16 0.55 14.86
C THR A 84 -2.88 1.84 14.47
N LEU A 85 -4.02 1.69 13.82
CA LEU A 85 -4.96 2.78 13.55
C LEU A 85 -6.13 2.65 14.50
N VAL A 86 -6.59 3.78 15.02
CA VAL A 86 -7.81 3.82 15.86
C VAL A 86 -8.98 4.33 15.05
N ALA A 87 -10.20 4.06 15.52
CA ALA A 87 -11.41 4.54 14.85
C ALA A 87 -11.33 6.05 14.60
N GLY A 88 -11.62 6.47 13.38
CA GLY A 88 -11.53 7.86 12.95
C GLY A 88 -10.23 8.22 12.22
N ASP A 89 -9.22 7.37 12.26
CA ASP A 89 -8.01 7.60 11.47
C ASP A 89 -8.29 7.41 9.98
N VAL A 90 -7.56 8.13 9.14
CA VAL A 90 -7.65 7.99 7.68
C VAL A 90 -6.46 7.18 7.18
N LEU A 91 -6.77 6.05 6.55
CA LEU A 91 -5.78 5.21 5.86
C LEU A 91 -5.81 5.55 4.37
N SER A 92 -4.64 5.77 3.79
CA SER A 92 -4.53 5.99 2.35
C SER A 92 -3.31 5.31 1.76
N ILE A 93 -3.38 5.01 0.47
CA ILE A 93 -2.29 4.42 -0.31
C ILE A 93 -2.13 5.26 -1.55
N GLU A 94 -0.93 5.79 -1.78
CA GLU A 94 -0.65 6.70 -2.89
C GLU A 94 0.47 6.19 -3.78
N ALA A 95 0.35 6.47 -5.07
CA ALA A 95 1.41 6.29 -6.04
C ALA A 95 2.53 7.31 -5.82
N PRO A 96 3.76 7.05 -6.31
CA PRO A 96 4.85 8.01 -6.18
C PRO A 96 4.60 9.27 -7.03
N ALA A 97 5.34 10.35 -6.72
CA ALA A 97 5.27 11.59 -7.48
C ALA A 97 5.72 11.41 -8.94
N SER A 98 6.60 10.45 -9.19
CA SER A 98 7.06 10.09 -10.55
C SER A 98 6.80 8.60 -10.76
N PRO A 99 5.56 8.21 -11.13
CA PRO A 99 5.23 6.80 -11.32
C PRO A 99 5.98 6.20 -12.51
N ASP A 100 6.22 4.87 -12.43
CA ASP A 100 6.74 4.14 -13.57
C ASP A 100 5.77 4.20 -14.75
N ALA A 101 6.31 4.36 -15.96
CA ALA A 101 5.49 4.57 -17.16
C ALA A 101 4.77 3.29 -17.64
N THR A 102 5.15 2.12 -17.13
CA THR A 102 4.64 0.83 -17.64
C THR A 102 3.89 0.00 -16.61
N LEU A 103 4.18 0.15 -15.33
CA LEU A 103 3.48 -0.60 -14.28
C LEU A 103 2.00 -0.25 -14.32
N ALA A 104 1.16 -1.22 -14.71
CA ALA A 104 -0.26 -1.00 -14.94
C ALA A 104 -1.12 -1.88 -14.05
N ASP A 105 -2.29 -1.36 -13.69
CA ASP A 105 -3.31 -2.04 -12.90
C ASP A 105 -2.75 -2.55 -11.56
N PRO A 106 -2.06 -1.72 -10.77
CA PRO A 106 -1.55 -2.16 -9.48
C PRO A 106 -2.70 -2.47 -8.52
N ALA A 107 -2.61 -3.62 -7.88
CA ALA A 107 -3.54 -4.04 -6.84
C ALA A 107 -2.76 -4.43 -5.60
N ILE A 108 -3.06 -3.79 -4.48
CA ILE A 108 -2.40 -4.02 -3.19
C ILE A 108 -3.44 -4.55 -2.21
N THR A 109 -3.15 -5.68 -1.59
CA THR A 109 -3.99 -6.19 -0.50
C THR A 109 -3.18 -6.18 0.78
N LEU A 110 -3.56 -5.31 1.70
CA LEU A 110 -2.96 -5.24 3.04
C LEU A 110 -3.72 -6.16 3.99
N VAL A 111 -2.99 -6.89 4.80
CA VAL A 111 -3.57 -7.73 5.86
C VAL A 111 -3.50 -6.98 7.19
N ALA A 112 -4.65 -6.83 7.83
CA ALA A 112 -4.76 -6.23 9.16
C ALA A 112 -5.49 -7.18 10.09
N THR A 113 -5.49 -6.87 11.38
CA THR A 113 -6.35 -7.53 12.36
C THR A 113 -7.18 -6.48 13.09
N ARG A 114 -8.36 -6.88 13.55
CA ARG A 114 -9.26 -6.04 14.33
C ARG A 114 -9.69 -6.72 15.61
#